data_ee5a629349dab59da9df2b0fad4100e8
#
_entry.id   ee5a629349dab59da9df2b0fad4100e8
#
_cell.length_a   1.000
_cell.length_b   1.000
_cell.length_c   1.000
_cell.angle_alpha   90.00
_cell.angle_beta   90.00
_cell.angle_gamma   90.00
#
_symmetry.space_group_name_H-M   'P 1'
#
loop_
_entity.id
_entity.type
_entity.pdbx_description
1 polymer ?
#
loop_
_entity_poly.entity_id
_entity_poly.type
_entity_poly.pdbx_seq_one_letter_code
_entity_poly.pdbx_strand_id
1 'polypeptide(L)'
;AHPDFMGSPHFIKFAIEQGWFDPEREEAFDVTLVYGVDNERYPRSAMEAELRAAAPIDLRSMMQAVRDPRISKDSTGYGQVAALKPNGRPEMNLLWIAPTGSVTAPFVPYRIGVQRIAPQFGKHRYLTKGEDAGFITEDWQIQEATEFAGRTFKRLMNFTCDHPEKFLPEVTEALIAFEDGLIREQATVVETTETLFDAGKSDLALSYLTDYS
;
A
#
# COMPACT_ATOMS: atom_id res chain seq x y z
N ALA A 1 -13.92 17.39 19.66
CA ALA A 1 -13.18 16.46 18.79
C ALA A 1 -14.11 15.31 18.43
N HIS A 2 -14.16 14.94 17.16
CA HIS A 2 -14.95 13.79 16.69
C HIS A 2 -14.22 12.50 17.13
N PRO A 3 -14.91 11.48 17.69
CA PRO A 3 -14.27 10.28 18.24
C PRO A 3 -13.49 9.48 17.18
N ASP A 4 -13.94 9.55 15.93
CA ASP A 4 -13.37 8.80 14.80
C ASP A 4 -12.45 9.65 13.90
N PHE A 5 -12.13 10.88 14.31
CA PHE A 5 -11.36 11.80 13.48
C PHE A 5 -10.22 12.44 14.28
N MET A 6 -9.01 12.30 13.76
CA MET A 6 -7.82 12.89 14.33
C MET A 6 -7.23 13.91 13.33
N GLY A 7 -7.18 15.16 13.73
CA GLY A 7 -6.62 16.25 12.93
C GLY A 7 -5.86 17.26 13.79
N SER A 8 -5.07 18.11 13.17
CA SER A 8 -4.43 19.23 13.87
C SER A 8 -5.49 20.11 14.54
N PRO A 9 -5.32 20.50 15.82
CA PRO A 9 -6.29 21.35 16.52
C PRO A 9 -6.45 22.74 15.87
N HIS A 10 -5.54 23.12 14.99
CA HIS A 10 -5.50 24.45 14.38
C HIS A 10 -5.93 24.49 12.91
N PHE A 11 -6.23 23.35 12.29
CA PHE A 11 -6.43 23.32 10.81
C PHE A 11 -7.68 24.12 10.37
N ILE A 12 -8.78 24.10 11.14
CA ILE A 12 -9.97 24.91 10.82
C ILE A 12 -9.65 26.41 10.98
N LYS A 13 -8.98 26.77 12.09
CA LYS A 13 -8.59 28.15 12.34
C LYS A 13 -7.68 28.68 11.22
N PHE A 14 -6.71 27.87 10.78
CA PHE A 14 -5.83 28.22 9.69
C PHE A 14 -6.61 28.48 8.38
N ALA A 15 -7.59 27.62 8.06
CA ALA A 15 -8.43 27.82 6.87
C ALA A 15 -9.21 29.13 6.92
N ILE A 16 -9.75 29.50 8.10
CA ILE A 16 -10.43 30.79 8.30
C ILE A 16 -9.45 31.96 8.11
N GLU A 17 -8.27 31.88 8.71
CA GLU A 17 -7.23 32.91 8.59
C GLU A 17 -6.74 33.09 7.14
N GLN A 18 -6.76 32.03 6.34
CA GLN A 18 -6.43 32.10 4.91
C GLN A 18 -7.63 32.53 4.02
N GLY A 19 -8.82 32.69 4.60
CA GLY A 19 -10.02 33.00 3.84
C GLY A 19 -10.55 31.85 2.97
N TRP A 20 -10.15 30.61 3.25
CA TRP A 20 -10.59 29.42 2.53
C TRP A 20 -11.90 28.85 3.06
N PHE A 21 -12.28 29.20 4.27
CA PHE A 21 -13.50 28.77 4.94
C PHE A 21 -14.10 29.95 5.72
N ASP A 22 -15.40 30.16 5.52
CA ASP A 22 -16.17 31.18 6.24
C ASP A 22 -17.30 30.48 7.05
N PRO A 23 -17.13 30.32 8.39
CA PRO A 23 -18.11 29.66 9.22
C PRO A 23 -19.47 30.37 9.32
N GLU A 24 -19.58 31.65 8.87
CA GLU A 24 -20.84 32.39 8.84
C GLU A 24 -21.65 32.13 7.57
N ARG A 25 -21.00 31.62 6.53
CA ARG A 25 -21.60 31.33 5.21
C ARG A 25 -21.75 29.86 4.88
N GLU A 26 -21.01 29.01 5.56
CA GLU A 26 -20.90 27.58 5.26
C GLU A 26 -21.39 26.75 6.44
N GLU A 27 -22.30 25.78 6.19
CA GLU A 27 -22.93 24.99 7.25
C GLU A 27 -22.01 23.96 7.91
N ALA A 28 -21.02 23.45 7.17
CA ALA A 28 -20.09 22.45 7.67
C ALA A 28 -18.71 22.58 7.05
N PHE A 29 -17.68 22.30 7.85
CA PHE A 29 -16.30 22.26 7.37
C PHE A 29 -16.04 20.93 6.64
N ASP A 30 -15.84 20.99 5.32
CA ASP A 30 -15.37 19.87 4.52
C ASP A 30 -13.89 20.07 4.14
N VAL A 31 -13.03 19.24 4.74
CA VAL A 31 -11.58 19.32 4.51
C VAL A 31 -11.19 19.15 3.05
N THR A 32 -11.95 18.38 2.31
CA THR A 32 -11.67 18.11 0.90
C THR A 32 -11.98 19.32 0.03
N LEU A 33 -13.06 20.02 0.33
CA LEU A 33 -13.45 21.26 -0.38
C LEU A 33 -12.51 22.41 0.00
N VAL A 34 -12.16 22.53 1.28
CA VAL A 34 -11.38 23.67 1.79
C VAL A 34 -9.89 23.56 1.47
N TYR A 35 -9.30 22.35 1.63
CA TYR A 35 -7.87 22.12 1.41
C TYR A 35 -7.56 21.39 0.10
N GLY A 36 -8.58 20.80 -0.52
CA GLY A 36 -8.43 20.10 -1.78
C GLY A 36 -8.19 21.07 -2.94
N VAL A 37 -7.34 20.69 -3.86
CA VAL A 37 -7.26 21.34 -5.15
C VAL A 37 -8.39 20.78 -6.00
N ASP A 38 -9.09 21.65 -6.70
CA ASP A 38 -10.17 21.28 -7.61
C ASP A 38 -9.59 20.53 -8.82
N ASN A 39 -9.14 19.32 -8.60
CA ASN A 39 -8.71 18.45 -9.67
C ASN A 39 -9.23 17.02 -9.42
N GLU A 40 -9.95 16.50 -10.40
CA GLU A 40 -10.41 15.12 -10.47
C GLU A 40 -9.25 14.10 -10.62
N ARG A 41 -8.11 14.36 -9.98
CA ARG A 41 -6.94 13.48 -10.07
C ARG A 41 -7.25 12.06 -9.61
N TYR A 42 -8.23 11.94 -8.73
CA TYR A 42 -8.71 10.65 -8.23
C TYR A 42 -10.26 10.63 -8.32
N PRO A 43 -10.85 9.62 -8.94
CA PRO A 43 -12.31 9.51 -9.11
C PRO A 43 -12.98 9.08 -7.80
N ARG A 44 -13.03 9.97 -6.83
CA ARG A 44 -13.56 9.71 -5.48
C ARG A 44 -14.99 9.16 -5.51
N SER A 45 -15.87 9.77 -6.28
CA SER A 45 -17.28 9.35 -6.36
C SER A 45 -17.44 7.94 -6.92
N ALA A 46 -16.66 7.58 -7.94
CA ALA A 46 -16.67 6.24 -8.50
C ALA A 46 -16.16 5.21 -7.49
N MET A 47 -15.07 5.52 -6.77
CA MET A 47 -14.51 4.65 -5.74
C MET A 47 -15.49 4.46 -4.56
N GLU A 48 -16.16 5.52 -4.10
CA GLU A 48 -17.17 5.40 -3.06
C GLU A 48 -18.33 4.51 -3.49
N ALA A 49 -18.80 4.63 -4.73
CA ALA A 49 -19.87 3.80 -5.26
C ALA A 49 -19.48 2.31 -5.31
N GLU A 50 -18.27 2.02 -5.77
CA GLU A 50 -17.75 0.65 -5.83
C GLU A 50 -17.55 0.04 -4.44
N LEU A 51 -16.97 0.78 -3.50
CA LEU A 51 -16.80 0.31 -2.13
C LEU A 51 -18.14 0.08 -1.42
N ARG A 52 -19.14 0.95 -1.66
CA ARG A 52 -20.50 0.74 -1.15
C ARG A 52 -21.15 -0.51 -1.75
N ALA A 53 -20.94 -0.77 -3.04
CA ALA A 53 -21.48 -1.95 -3.71
C ALA A 53 -20.77 -3.24 -3.25
N ALA A 54 -19.49 -3.16 -2.86
CA ALA A 54 -18.71 -4.28 -2.36
C ALA A 54 -18.91 -4.58 -0.86
N ALA A 55 -19.74 -3.81 -0.17
CA ALA A 55 -19.95 -4.02 1.27
C ALA A 55 -20.64 -5.38 1.58
N PRO A 56 -20.24 -6.10 2.65
CA PRO A 56 -19.18 -5.75 3.60
C PRO A 56 -17.79 -5.83 2.97
N ILE A 57 -16.96 -4.81 3.24
CA ILE A 57 -15.62 -4.72 2.67
C ILE A 57 -14.70 -5.70 3.37
N ASP A 58 -14.08 -6.57 2.59
CA ASP A 58 -13.04 -7.50 3.04
C ASP A 58 -11.65 -7.12 2.49
N LEU A 59 -10.64 -7.92 2.83
CA LEU A 59 -9.28 -7.69 2.37
C LEU A 59 -9.16 -7.70 0.83
N ARG A 60 -9.84 -8.64 0.16
CA ARG A 60 -9.77 -8.76 -1.30
C ARG A 60 -10.43 -7.58 -2.01
N SER A 61 -11.62 -7.19 -1.58
CA SER A 61 -12.32 -6.03 -2.15
C SER A 61 -11.51 -4.74 -1.95
N MET A 62 -10.83 -4.59 -0.81
CA MET A 62 -9.94 -3.45 -0.60
C MET A 62 -8.70 -3.49 -1.48
N MET A 63 -8.06 -4.66 -1.65
CA MET A 63 -6.93 -4.82 -2.59
C MET A 63 -7.33 -4.50 -4.03
N GLN A 64 -8.50 -4.96 -4.46
CA GLN A 64 -9.03 -4.67 -5.80
C GLN A 64 -9.29 -3.18 -5.98
N ALA A 65 -9.88 -2.52 -4.98
CA ALA A 65 -10.11 -1.08 -5.02
C ALA A 65 -8.81 -0.28 -5.15
N VAL A 66 -7.77 -0.65 -4.38
CA VAL A 66 -6.44 0.00 -4.48
C VAL A 66 -5.74 -0.32 -5.81
N ARG A 67 -6.05 -1.48 -6.43
CA ARG A 67 -5.51 -1.90 -7.73
C ARG A 67 -6.17 -1.20 -8.91
N ASP A 68 -7.32 -0.58 -8.75
CA ASP A 68 -8.05 0.04 -9.85
C ASP A 68 -7.14 0.91 -10.73
N PRO A 69 -7.11 0.72 -12.06
CA PRO A 69 -6.24 1.49 -12.96
C PRO A 69 -6.51 3.00 -12.95
N ARG A 70 -7.67 3.44 -12.48
CA ARG A 70 -7.97 4.86 -12.28
C ARG A 70 -7.19 5.47 -11.13
N ILE A 71 -6.75 4.64 -10.16
CA ILE A 71 -6.00 5.03 -8.97
C ILE A 71 -4.53 4.60 -9.08
N SER A 72 -4.30 3.32 -9.39
CA SER A 72 -2.97 2.74 -9.52
C SER A 72 -2.46 2.94 -10.95
N LYS A 73 -1.66 3.98 -11.15
CA LYS A 73 -1.11 4.40 -12.44
C LYS A 73 0.40 4.20 -12.46
N ASP A 74 1.02 4.47 -13.61
CA ASP A 74 2.47 4.46 -13.81
C ASP A 74 3.23 5.39 -12.85
N SER A 75 2.58 6.46 -12.38
CA SER A 75 3.11 7.40 -11.40
C SER A 75 2.95 6.94 -9.94
N THR A 76 2.23 5.83 -9.69
CA THR A 76 1.98 5.33 -8.34
C THR A 76 3.25 4.69 -7.77
N GLY A 77 3.67 5.12 -6.59
CA GLY A 77 4.88 4.65 -5.93
C GLY A 77 4.72 3.29 -5.26
N TYR A 78 3.57 3.00 -4.66
CA TYR A 78 3.25 1.73 -4.00
C TYR A 78 1.74 1.61 -3.73
N GLY A 79 1.26 0.38 -3.48
CA GLY A 79 -0.07 0.11 -2.96
C GLY A 79 0.01 -0.40 -1.51
N GLN A 80 -0.97 -0.07 -0.68
CA GLN A 80 -1.01 -0.52 0.71
C GLN A 80 -2.43 -0.78 1.17
N VAL A 81 -2.62 -1.92 1.87
CA VAL A 81 -3.85 -2.27 2.58
C VAL A 81 -3.47 -2.75 3.98
N ALA A 82 -4.07 -2.17 5.02
CA ALA A 82 -3.83 -2.55 6.40
C ALA A 82 -4.97 -3.46 6.92
N ALA A 83 -4.58 -4.61 7.48
CA ALA A 83 -5.49 -5.51 8.19
C ALA A 83 -5.17 -5.45 9.69
N LEU A 84 -5.87 -4.56 10.40
CA LEU A 84 -5.62 -4.28 11.81
C LEU A 84 -6.58 -5.08 12.71
N LYS A 85 -6.04 -5.60 13.80
CA LYS A 85 -6.81 -6.26 14.87
C LYS A 85 -6.75 -5.41 16.14
N PRO A 86 -7.81 -4.67 16.50
CA PRO A 86 -7.77 -3.70 17.61
C PRO A 86 -7.37 -4.28 18.96
N ASN A 87 -7.70 -5.55 19.22
CA ASN A 87 -7.43 -6.21 20.51
C ASN A 87 -6.36 -7.32 20.39
N GLY A 88 -5.64 -7.35 19.27
CA GLY A 88 -4.56 -8.32 19.05
C GLY A 88 -3.21 -7.79 19.54
N ARG A 89 -2.19 -8.65 19.44
CA ARG A 89 -0.80 -8.25 19.66
C ARG A 89 -0.39 -7.24 18.59
N PRO A 90 0.22 -6.10 18.93
CA PRO A 90 0.64 -5.09 17.94
C PRO A 90 1.54 -5.67 16.84
N GLU A 91 2.42 -6.60 17.18
CA GLU A 91 3.36 -7.27 16.28
C GLU A 91 2.63 -8.07 15.19
N MET A 92 1.41 -8.50 15.46
CA MET A 92 0.58 -9.30 14.54
C MET A 92 -0.25 -8.46 13.57
N ASN A 93 -0.26 -7.14 13.71
CA ASN A 93 -0.91 -6.27 12.73
C ASN A 93 -0.23 -6.42 11.37
N LEU A 94 -1.06 -6.50 10.34
CA LEU A 94 -0.64 -6.91 9.01
C LEU A 94 -0.83 -5.76 8.01
N LEU A 95 0.24 -5.47 7.29
CA LEU A 95 0.25 -4.61 6.11
C LEU A 95 0.44 -5.46 4.87
N TRP A 96 -0.41 -5.28 3.90
CA TRP A 96 -0.24 -5.80 2.56
C TRP A 96 0.32 -4.69 1.68
N ILE A 97 1.50 -4.89 1.12
CA ILE A 97 2.24 -3.86 0.39
C ILE A 97 2.56 -4.35 -1.01
N ALA A 98 2.14 -3.59 -2.01
CA ALA A 98 2.62 -3.74 -3.38
C ALA A 98 3.83 -2.81 -3.57
N PRO A 99 4.99 -3.31 -4.01
CA PRO A 99 6.26 -2.55 -4.04
C PRO A 99 6.31 -1.43 -5.08
N THR A 100 5.32 -1.34 -5.92
CA THR A 100 5.05 -0.24 -6.86
C THR A 100 3.54 -0.13 -7.07
N GLY A 101 3.07 0.48 -8.17
CA GLY A 101 1.64 0.52 -8.47
C GLY A 101 1.01 -0.87 -8.47
N SER A 102 -0.02 -1.06 -7.65
CA SER A 102 -0.66 -2.36 -7.41
C SER A 102 -1.39 -2.93 -8.64
N VAL A 103 -1.52 -2.14 -9.70
CA VAL A 103 -2.07 -2.61 -10.99
C VAL A 103 -1.23 -3.74 -11.58
N THR A 104 0.07 -3.78 -11.30
CA THR A 104 0.98 -4.82 -11.81
C THR A 104 1.90 -5.43 -10.76
N ALA A 105 1.80 -4.99 -9.51
CA ALA A 105 2.57 -5.53 -8.40
C ALA A 105 1.66 -6.27 -7.41
N PRO A 106 2.05 -7.47 -6.94
CA PRO A 106 1.29 -8.20 -5.94
C PRO A 106 1.35 -7.50 -4.59
N PHE A 107 0.29 -7.64 -3.83
CA PHE A 107 0.31 -7.36 -2.41
C PHE A 107 0.99 -8.50 -1.68
N VAL A 108 2.04 -8.20 -0.94
CA VAL A 108 2.76 -9.13 -0.07
C VAL A 108 2.57 -8.77 1.39
N PRO A 109 2.46 -9.75 2.30
CA PRO A 109 2.14 -9.51 3.70
C PRO A 109 3.37 -9.17 4.53
N TYR A 110 3.31 -8.05 5.24
CA TYR A 110 4.30 -7.65 6.24
C TYR A 110 3.64 -7.42 7.59
N ARG A 111 4.14 -8.06 8.63
CA ARG A 111 3.69 -7.82 10.00
C ARG A 111 4.56 -6.78 10.68
N ILE A 112 3.98 -6.01 11.60
CA ILE A 112 4.72 -4.97 12.34
C ILE A 112 5.89 -5.58 13.15
N GLY A 113 5.77 -6.85 13.58
CA GLY A 113 6.83 -7.57 14.29
C GLY A 113 8.02 -8.03 13.45
N VAL A 114 8.00 -7.85 12.13
CA VAL A 114 9.11 -8.23 11.24
C VAL A 114 10.37 -7.42 11.57
N GLN A 115 11.46 -8.13 11.86
CA GLN A 115 12.74 -7.51 12.26
C GLN A 115 13.64 -7.16 11.08
N ARG A 116 13.42 -7.79 9.93
CA ARG A 116 14.21 -7.58 8.71
C ARG A 116 13.33 -7.80 7.49
N ILE A 117 13.42 -6.93 6.53
CA ILE A 117 12.76 -7.04 5.23
C ILE A 117 13.66 -7.79 4.27
N ALA A 118 13.08 -8.67 3.44
CA ALA A 118 13.84 -9.37 2.40
C ALA A 118 14.56 -8.34 1.49
N PRO A 119 15.83 -8.57 1.13
CA PRO A 119 16.64 -7.60 0.38
C PRO A 119 15.99 -7.13 -0.91
N GLN A 120 15.24 -8.00 -1.57
CA GLN A 120 14.52 -7.70 -2.83
C GLN A 120 13.44 -6.62 -2.67
N PHE A 121 12.92 -6.43 -1.46
CA PHE A 121 11.95 -5.39 -1.12
C PHE A 121 12.60 -4.21 -0.40
N GLY A 122 13.90 -4.30 -0.13
CA GLY A 122 14.66 -3.24 0.51
C GLY A 122 14.88 -2.05 -0.41
N LYS A 123 15.49 -1.03 0.18
CA LYS A 123 15.91 0.16 -0.56
C LYS A 123 17.01 -0.22 -1.55
N HIS A 124 16.74 -0.05 -2.84
CA HIS A 124 17.78 -0.17 -3.83
C HIS A 124 18.84 0.93 -3.65
N ARG A 125 20.04 0.66 -4.11
CA ARG A 125 21.16 1.57 -3.96
C ARG A 125 20.95 2.81 -4.83
N TYR A 126 20.87 3.96 -4.19
CA TYR A 126 20.97 5.23 -4.91
C TYR A 126 22.46 5.55 -5.12
N LEU A 127 22.76 6.22 -6.22
CA LEU A 127 24.06 6.83 -6.40
C LEU A 127 24.38 7.74 -5.22
N THR A 128 25.63 7.72 -4.78
CA THR A 128 26.10 8.56 -3.69
C THR A 128 26.02 10.03 -4.09
N LYS A 129 25.89 10.90 -3.09
CA LYS A 129 25.82 12.34 -3.30
C LYS A 129 27.08 12.81 -4.06
N GLY A 130 26.87 13.39 -5.25
CA GLY A 130 27.94 13.86 -6.11
C GLY A 130 28.25 12.98 -7.34
N GLU A 131 27.67 11.78 -7.42
CA GLU A 131 27.68 10.98 -8.63
C GLU A 131 26.52 11.38 -9.55
N ASP A 132 26.76 11.34 -10.85
CA ASP A 132 25.73 11.67 -11.83
C ASP A 132 24.63 10.60 -11.79
N ALA A 133 23.47 10.95 -11.28
CA ALA A 133 22.32 10.06 -11.15
C ALA A 133 21.79 9.56 -12.51
N GLY A 134 22.22 10.15 -13.62
CA GLY A 134 21.91 9.70 -14.98
C GLY A 134 22.75 8.50 -15.44
N PHE A 135 23.84 8.16 -14.75
CA PHE A 135 24.74 7.08 -15.13
C PHE A 135 24.61 5.87 -14.21
N ILE A 136 23.73 4.96 -14.59
CA ILE A 136 23.74 3.60 -14.05
C ILE A 136 24.60 2.77 -14.99
N THR A 137 25.69 2.17 -14.50
CA THR A 137 26.50 1.23 -15.28
C THR A 137 25.65 0.04 -15.73
N GLU A 138 26.01 -0.64 -16.82
CA GLU A 138 25.25 -1.79 -17.33
C GLU A 138 25.06 -2.87 -16.26
N ASP A 139 26.07 -3.17 -15.47
CA ASP A 139 26.01 -4.15 -14.38
C ASP A 139 24.98 -3.76 -13.31
N TRP A 140 24.87 -2.49 -13.00
CA TRP A 140 23.91 -1.97 -12.04
C TRP A 140 22.47 -1.94 -12.60
N GLN A 141 22.33 -1.68 -13.88
CA GLN A 141 21.04 -1.76 -14.56
C GLN A 141 20.48 -3.18 -14.53
N ILE A 142 21.33 -4.19 -14.72
CA ILE A 142 20.95 -5.60 -14.65
C ILE A 142 20.54 -5.96 -13.21
N GLN A 143 21.34 -5.60 -12.21
CA GLN A 143 21.05 -5.83 -10.80
C GLN A 143 19.74 -5.18 -10.38
N GLU A 144 19.57 -3.89 -10.64
CA GLU A 144 18.33 -3.20 -10.31
C GLU A 144 17.10 -3.76 -11.04
N ALA A 145 17.29 -4.27 -12.26
CA ALA A 145 16.20 -4.81 -13.04
C ALA A 145 15.75 -6.21 -12.60
N THR A 146 16.62 -6.98 -11.93
CA THR A 146 16.39 -8.40 -11.61
C THR A 146 16.31 -8.71 -10.13
N GLU A 147 16.95 -7.92 -9.28
CA GLU A 147 17.03 -8.18 -7.84
C GLU A 147 15.99 -7.43 -7.01
N PHE A 148 15.52 -6.27 -7.49
CA PHE A 148 14.59 -5.45 -6.73
C PHE A 148 13.16 -5.52 -7.25
N ALA A 149 12.24 -5.95 -6.39
CA ALA A 149 10.83 -6.13 -6.71
C ALA A 149 10.20 -4.85 -7.28
N GLY A 150 10.47 -3.69 -6.69
CA GLY A 150 9.97 -2.41 -7.17
C GLY A 150 10.35 -2.12 -8.62
N ARG A 151 11.56 -2.44 -9.05
CA ARG A 151 12.01 -2.26 -10.44
C ARG A 151 11.39 -3.27 -11.39
N THR A 152 11.37 -4.54 -10.99
CA THR A 152 10.78 -5.61 -11.80
C THR A 152 9.30 -5.33 -12.10
N PHE A 153 8.52 -5.02 -11.07
CA PHE A 153 7.10 -4.73 -11.23
C PHE A 153 6.85 -3.37 -11.91
N LYS A 154 7.75 -2.39 -11.76
CA LYS A 154 7.67 -1.14 -12.51
C LYS A 154 7.85 -1.36 -14.02
N ARG A 155 8.77 -2.23 -14.41
CA ARG A 155 8.94 -2.60 -15.83
C ARG A 155 7.70 -3.31 -16.37
N LEU A 156 7.16 -4.27 -15.60
CA LEU A 156 5.90 -4.92 -15.98
C LEU A 156 4.78 -3.89 -16.15
N MET A 157 4.70 -2.91 -15.25
CA MET A 157 3.71 -1.84 -15.33
C MET A 157 3.85 -1.02 -16.61
N ASN A 158 5.06 -0.66 -17.01
CA ASN A 158 5.26 0.08 -18.24
C ASN A 158 4.72 -0.68 -19.45
N PHE A 159 5.05 -1.99 -19.58
CA PHE A 159 4.50 -2.81 -20.66
C PHE A 159 2.99 -2.96 -20.60
N THR A 160 2.44 -3.14 -19.41
CA THR A 160 0.99 -3.32 -19.22
C THR A 160 0.23 -2.03 -19.50
N CYS A 161 0.77 -0.87 -19.08
CA CYS A 161 0.14 0.43 -19.34
C CYS A 161 0.21 0.85 -20.82
N ASP A 162 1.23 0.43 -21.55
CA ASP A 162 1.33 0.69 -23.00
C ASP A 162 0.30 -0.12 -23.81
N HIS A 163 -0.11 -1.30 -23.30
CA HIS A 163 -1.05 -2.20 -23.97
C HIS A 163 -2.04 -2.82 -22.97
N PRO A 164 -2.86 -2.02 -22.27
CA PRO A 164 -3.67 -2.49 -21.15
C PRO A 164 -4.73 -3.50 -21.57
N GLU A 165 -5.35 -3.33 -22.74
CA GLU A 165 -6.35 -4.26 -23.29
C GLU A 165 -5.80 -5.67 -23.54
N LYS A 166 -4.49 -5.76 -23.75
CA LYS A 166 -3.83 -7.05 -24.04
C LYS A 166 -3.29 -7.72 -22.78
N PHE A 167 -2.64 -6.99 -21.91
CA PHE A 167 -1.88 -7.57 -20.80
C PHE A 167 -2.54 -7.44 -19.43
N LEU A 168 -3.38 -6.42 -19.22
CA LEU A 168 -3.96 -6.17 -17.91
C LEU A 168 -4.82 -7.32 -17.37
N PRO A 169 -5.68 -7.98 -18.16
CA PRO A 169 -6.47 -9.11 -17.67
C PRO A 169 -5.61 -10.26 -17.15
N GLU A 170 -4.60 -10.70 -17.93
CA GLU A 170 -3.72 -11.81 -17.55
C GLU A 170 -2.86 -11.46 -16.33
N VAL A 171 -2.32 -10.25 -16.28
CA VAL A 171 -1.55 -9.76 -15.13
C VAL A 171 -2.42 -9.73 -13.88
N THR A 172 -3.64 -9.21 -13.98
CA THR A 172 -4.56 -9.13 -12.85
C THR A 172 -4.92 -10.54 -12.33
N GLU A 173 -5.22 -11.48 -13.21
CA GLU A 173 -5.53 -12.87 -12.85
C GLU A 173 -4.33 -13.52 -12.13
N ALA A 174 -3.14 -13.38 -12.66
CA ALA A 174 -1.92 -13.92 -12.05
C ALA A 174 -1.65 -13.33 -10.65
N LEU A 175 -1.84 -12.02 -10.48
CA LEU A 175 -1.68 -11.35 -9.19
C LEU A 175 -2.71 -11.85 -8.16
N ILE A 176 -3.98 -11.96 -8.54
CA ILE A 176 -5.04 -12.46 -7.66
C ILE A 176 -4.74 -13.91 -7.24
N ALA A 177 -4.35 -14.77 -8.17
CA ALA A 177 -4.03 -16.16 -7.87
C ALA A 177 -2.85 -16.30 -6.89
N PHE A 178 -1.81 -15.48 -7.06
CA PHE A 178 -0.66 -15.42 -6.16
C PHE A 178 -1.06 -14.91 -4.76
N GLU A 179 -1.79 -13.82 -4.68
CA GLU A 179 -2.26 -13.22 -3.43
C GLU A 179 -3.20 -14.15 -2.66
N ASP A 180 -4.07 -14.87 -3.36
CA ASP A 180 -4.95 -15.88 -2.76
C ASP A 180 -4.15 -17.02 -2.10
N GLY A 181 -2.99 -17.38 -2.67
CA GLY A 181 -2.04 -18.27 -2.04
C GLY A 181 -1.55 -17.73 -0.70
N LEU A 182 -1.03 -16.52 -0.72
CA LEU A 182 -0.52 -15.84 0.49
C LEU A 182 -1.61 -15.62 1.55
N ILE A 183 -2.84 -15.28 1.15
CA ILE A 183 -3.97 -15.09 2.07
C ILE A 183 -4.31 -16.39 2.78
N ARG A 184 -4.32 -17.53 2.06
CA ARG A 184 -4.58 -18.85 2.67
C ARG A 184 -3.52 -19.24 3.70
N GLU A 185 -2.27 -18.92 3.46
CA GLU A 185 -1.16 -19.22 4.37
C GLU A 185 -1.23 -18.42 5.68
N GLN A 186 -1.87 -17.23 5.66
CA GLN A 186 -1.95 -16.39 6.86
C GLN A 186 -2.57 -17.09 8.08
N ALA A 187 -3.49 -18.02 7.89
CA ALA A 187 -4.07 -18.76 9.00
C ALA A 187 -3.01 -19.55 9.77
N THR A 188 -2.16 -20.28 9.06
CA THR A 188 -1.06 -21.07 9.67
C THR A 188 0.00 -20.14 10.30
N VAL A 189 0.34 -19.04 9.64
CA VAL A 189 1.30 -18.08 10.16
C VAL A 189 0.80 -17.48 11.48
N VAL A 190 -0.48 -17.11 11.56
CA VAL A 190 -1.09 -16.58 12.79
C VAL A 190 -1.07 -17.63 13.90
N GLU A 191 -1.57 -18.84 13.63
CA GLU A 191 -1.66 -19.92 14.63
C GLU A 191 -0.26 -20.26 15.19
N THR A 192 0.72 -20.44 14.31
CA THR A 192 2.10 -20.74 14.72
C THR A 192 2.69 -19.62 15.58
N THR A 193 2.54 -18.40 15.15
CA THR A 193 3.12 -17.24 15.84
C THR A 193 2.48 -17.03 17.20
N GLU A 194 1.15 -17.07 17.28
CA GLU A 194 0.43 -16.92 18.57
C GLU A 194 0.81 -18.04 19.53
N THR A 195 0.91 -19.29 19.06
CA THR A 195 1.39 -20.43 19.87
C THR A 195 2.78 -20.18 20.47
N LEU A 196 3.69 -19.60 19.67
CA LEU A 196 5.04 -19.27 20.15
C LEU A 196 5.02 -18.15 21.19
N PHE A 197 4.22 -17.10 20.98
CA PHE A 197 4.06 -16.02 21.95
C PHE A 197 3.45 -16.52 23.26
N ASP A 198 2.41 -17.35 23.19
CA ASP A 198 1.74 -17.90 24.37
C ASP A 198 2.64 -18.85 25.16
N ALA A 199 3.58 -19.52 24.49
CA ALA A 199 4.64 -20.31 25.11
C ALA A 199 5.80 -19.47 25.69
N GLY A 200 5.72 -18.13 25.66
CA GLY A 200 6.76 -17.22 26.11
C GLY A 200 8.02 -17.16 25.22
N LYS A 201 7.91 -17.67 23.98
CA LYS A 201 9.03 -17.74 23.01
C LYS A 201 8.99 -16.56 22.02
N SER A 202 8.96 -15.34 22.55
CA SER A 202 8.77 -14.13 21.75
C SER A 202 9.82 -13.96 20.65
N ASP A 203 11.11 -14.20 20.95
CA ASP A 203 12.17 -14.08 19.96
C ASP A 203 11.99 -15.06 18.79
N LEU A 204 11.56 -16.29 19.08
CA LEU A 204 11.28 -17.28 18.06
C LEU A 204 10.05 -16.91 17.22
N ALA A 205 9.02 -16.35 17.85
CA ALA A 205 7.85 -15.84 17.15
C ALA A 205 8.22 -14.73 16.16
N LEU A 206 9.02 -13.76 16.58
CA LEU A 206 9.50 -12.66 15.73
C LEU A 206 10.43 -13.13 14.61
N SER A 207 11.30 -14.13 14.90
CA SER A 207 12.13 -14.76 13.88
C SER A 207 11.29 -15.46 12.84
N TYR A 208 10.28 -16.24 13.26
CA TYR A 208 9.37 -16.92 12.35
C TYR A 208 8.61 -15.95 11.44
N LEU A 209 8.09 -14.83 12.00
CA LEU A 209 7.46 -13.79 11.20
C LEU A 209 8.42 -13.17 10.18
N THR A 210 9.67 -12.98 10.59
CA THR A 210 10.70 -12.37 9.74
C THR A 210 11.09 -13.29 8.58
N ASP A 211 11.23 -14.57 8.86
CA ASP A 211 11.63 -15.57 7.86
C ASP A 211 10.49 -15.89 6.88
N TYR A 212 9.23 -15.71 7.31
CA TYR A 212 8.06 -15.84 6.44
C TYR A 212 7.87 -14.61 5.51
N SER A 213 8.23 -13.41 5.94
CA SER A 213 8.05 -12.15 5.20
C SER A 213 9.22 -11.89 4.25
#